data_6a9b5c6e2b6e0da42d174b6a8b0e4ce9
#
_entry.id   6a9b5c6e2b6e0da42d174b6a8b0e4ce9
#
_cell.length_a   1.000
_cell.length_b   1.000
_cell.length_c   1.000
_cell.angle_alpha   90.00
_cell.angle_beta   90.00
_cell.angle_gamma   90.00
#
_symmetry.space_group_name_H-M   'P 1'
#
loop_
_entity.id
_entity.type
_entity.pdbx_description
1 polymer ?
#
loop_
_entity_poly.entity_id
_entity_poly.type
_entity_poly.pdbx_seq_one_letter_code
_entity_poly.pdbx_strand_id
1 'polypeptide(L)'
;LDIAGAKAVINPLKTTEHHAIIITGMSPGDLAREEMQVYTLIVGRMLEAFSPSCKVEYTTVDAVCAAHKFRTRTYRILEKGWTGVLGREHLIAEEGFSSLSLPELSRDELVEVAGCSIIRKRNLPPSPYTDAELVGFMDRNGLGTVATRANIIRTLLERKYIRYSGKYVIPTPKGLFFYETVRGMKIADASLTSGWEAELAQIERGERTPEEFLDGVLELVKGITGEIRRIQRPEE
;
A
#
# COMPACT_ATOMS: atom_id res chain seq x y z
N LEU A 1 -21.38 -18.38 -3.00
CA LEU A 1 -20.62 -17.93 -1.82
C LEU A 1 -20.14 -19.17 -1.10
N ASP A 2 -18.84 -19.34 -1.01
CA ASP A 2 -18.24 -20.44 -0.24
C ASP A 2 -18.15 -20.02 1.24
N ILE A 3 -19.11 -20.51 2.04
CA ILE A 3 -19.15 -20.24 3.49
C ILE A 3 -17.96 -20.91 4.21
N ALA A 4 -17.35 -21.94 3.64
CA ALA A 4 -16.17 -22.58 4.22
C ALA A 4 -14.93 -21.64 4.19
N GLY A 5 -14.82 -20.79 3.18
CA GLY A 5 -13.81 -19.72 3.12
C GLY A 5 -14.06 -18.57 4.09
N ALA A 6 -15.28 -18.41 4.62
CA ALA A 6 -15.65 -17.32 5.52
C ALA A 6 -14.83 -17.28 6.82
N LYS A 7 -14.38 -18.43 7.33
CA LYS A 7 -13.53 -18.48 8.54
C LYS A 7 -12.18 -17.77 8.38
N ALA A 8 -11.66 -17.69 7.17
CA ALA A 8 -10.41 -16.96 6.89
C ALA A 8 -10.61 -15.43 6.84
N VAL A 9 -11.84 -15.01 6.51
CA VAL A 9 -12.21 -13.59 6.33
C VAL A 9 -12.71 -12.98 7.63
N ILE A 10 -13.44 -13.74 8.44
CA ILE A 10 -14.01 -13.30 9.72
C ILE A 10 -12.97 -13.55 10.83
N ASN A 11 -12.33 -12.50 11.30
CA ASN A 11 -11.35 -12.58 12.39
C ASN A 11 -11.68 -11.55 13.48
N PRO A 12 -12.42 -11.96 14.53
CA PRO A 12 -12.78 -11.04 15.63
C PRO A 12 -11.56 -10.50 16.39
N LEU A 13 -10.43 -11.24 16.41
CA LEU A 13 -9.21 -10.79 17.09
C LEU A 13 -8.49 -9.62 16.37
N LYS A 14 -8.81 -9.40 15.08
CA LYS A 14 -8.32 -8.27 14.30
C LYS A 14 -9.29 -7.09 14.25
N THR A 15 -10.47 -7.23 14.85
CA THR A 15 -11.45 -6.15 14.96
C THR A 15 -11.07 -5.32 16.16
N THR A 16 -10.72 -4.05 15.92
CA THR A 16 -10.41 -3.07 16.96
C THR A 16 -11.64 -2.20 17.26
N GLU A 17 -11.63 -0.94 16.86
CA GLU A 17 -12.70 0.02 17.15
C GLU A 17 -13.88 -0.11 16.17
N HIS A 18 -13.66 -0.58 14.96
CA HIS A 18 -14.65 -0.60 13.89
C HIS A 18 -14.77 -1.98 13.25
N HIS A 19 -16.01 -2.40 12.98
CA HIS A 19 -16.27 -3.57 12.15
C HIS A 19 -16.07 -3.26 10.65
N ALA A 20 -16.02 -4.30 9.83
CA ALA A 20 -15.94 -4.16 8.39
C ALA A 20 -17.17 -3.41 7.82
N ILE A 21 -16.97 -2.65 6.75
CA ILE A 21 -18.07 -2.04 5.99
C ILE A 21 -18.71 -3.15 5.16
N ILE A 22 -20.01 -3.37 5.39
CA ILE A 22 -20.82 -4.37 4.68
C ILE A 22 -22.11 -3.71 4.19
N ILE A 23 -22.74 -4.33 3.18
CA ILE A 23 -24.07 -3.90 2.73
C ILE A 23 -25.14 -4.35 3.73
N THR A 24 -26.18 -3.54 3.88
CA THR A 24 -27.28 -3.82 4.82
C THR A 24 -28.36 -4.73 4.24
N GLY A 25 -28.29 -5.06 2.94
CA GLY A 25 -29.34 -5.80 2.23
C GLY A 25 -30.52 -4.93 1.75
N MET A 26 -30.54 -3.64 2.10
CA MET A 26 -31.49 -2.68 1.56
C MET A 26 -31.07 -2.24 0.16
N SER A 27 -32.07 -1.97 -0.71
CA SER A 27 -31.79 -1.36 -2.01
C SER A 27 -31.14 0.02 -1.80
N PRO A 28 -30.07 0.36 -2.53
CA PRO A 28 -29.40 1.65 -2.37
C PRO A 28 -30.23 2.85 -2.84
N GLY A 29 -31.39 2.64 -3.44
CA GLY A 29 -32.22 3.72 -4.01
C GLY A 29 -31.55 4.41 -5.20
N ASP A 30 -31.92 5.67 -5.45
CA ASP A 30 -31.33 6.48 -6.50
C ASP A 30 -30.03 7.12 -6.00
N LEU A 31 -28.90 6.57 -6.38
CA LEU A 31 -27.57 7.09 -6.06
C LEU A 31 -27.02 7.92 -7.21
N ALA A 32 -26.27 8.99 -6.88
CA ALA A 32 -25.45 9.68 -7.87
C ALA A 32 -24.38 8.74 -8.46
N ARG A 33 -23.82 9.11 -9.61
CA ARG A 33 -22.86 8.25 -10.32
C ARG A 33 -21.66 7.86 -9.46
N GLU A 34 -21.11 8.83 -8.74
CA GLU A 34 -19.95 8.64 -7.87
C GLU A 34 -20.29 7.76 -6.64
N GLU A 35 -21.47 7.97 -6.08
CA GLU A 35 -21.98 7.15 -4.97
C GLU A 35 -22.20 5.69 -5.39
N MET A 36 -22.76 5.48 -6.59
CA MET A 36 -22.94 4.15 -7.16
C MET A 36 -21.59 3.45 -7.39
N GLN A 37 -20.56 4.19 -7.82
CA GLN A 37 -19.21 3.63 -7.99
C GLN A 37 -18.64 3.13 -6.64
N VAL A 38 -18.77 3.94 -5.59
CA VAL A 38 -18.32 3.57 -4.24
C VAL A 38 -19.12 2.38 -3.71
N TYR A 39 -20.45 2.39 -3.85
CA TYR A 39 -21.32 1.29 -3.47
C TYR A 39 -20.91 -0.01 -4.18
N THR A 40 -20.73 0.04 -5.50
CA THR A 40 -20.30 -1.12 -6.31
C THR A 40 -18.94 -1.65 -5.85
N LEU A 41 -18.02 -0.76 -5.49
CA LEU A 41 -16.71 -1.15 -4.98
C LEU A 41 -16.85 -1.88 -3.62
N ILE A 42 -17.67 -1.37 -2.71
CA ILE A 42 -17.89 -1.99 -1.38
C ILE A 42 -18.51 -3.37 -1.55
N VAL A 43 -19.58 -3.48 -2.36
CA VAL A 43 -20.24 -4.78 -2.67
C VAL A 43 -19.23 -5.74 -3.30
N GLY A 44 -18.50 -5.26 -4.31
CA GLY A 44 -17.50 -6.08 -5.00
C GLY A 44 -16.42 -6.59 -4.05
N ARG A 45 -15.87 -5.73 -3.18
CA ARG A 45 -14.87 -6.13 -2.18
C ARG A 45 -15.41 -7.14 -1.18
N MET A 46 -16.66 -6.99 -0.75
CA MET A 46 -17.31 -7.97 0.11
C MET A 46 -17.44 -9.33 -0.62
N LEU A 47 -17.90 -9.33 -1.87
CA LEU A 47 -18.02 -10.55 -2.66
C LEU A 47 -16.66 -11.20 -2.94
N GLU A 48 -15.63 -10.43 -3.26
CA GLU A 48 -14.26 -10.92 -3.43
C GLU A 48 -13.76 -11.63 -2.17
N ALA A 49 -14.02 -11.06 -0.98
CA ALA A 49 -13.59 -11.64 0.29
C ALA A 49 -14.19 -13.04 0.55
N PHE A 50 -15.41 -13.30 0.08
CA PHE A 50 -16.10 -14.58 0.22
C PHE A 50 -16.04 -15.44 -1.05
N SER A 51 -15.22 -15.07 -2.03
CA SER A 51 -15.04 -15.83 -3.26
C SER A 51 -13.89 -16.83 -3.13
N PRO A 52 -13.88 -17.90 -3.91
CA PRO A 52 -12.77 -18.85 -3.96
C PRO A 52 -11.45 -18.17 -4.36
N SER A 53 -10.34 -18.80 -4.01
CA SER A 53 -9.01 -18.34 -4.42
C SER A 53 -8.86 -18.38 -5.94
N CYS A 54 -8.13 -17.41 -6.49
CA CYS A 54 -7.67 -17.45 -7.87
C CYS A 54 -6.62 -18.56 -8.02
N LYS A 55 -6.79 -19.45 -9.03
CA LYS A 55 -5.81 -20.48 -9.35
C LYS A 55 -5.01 -20.06 -10.57
N VAL A 56 -3.70 -20.04 -10.44
CA VAL A 56 -2.76 -19.57 -11.46
C VAL A 56 -1.71 -20.65 -11.68
N GLU A 57 -1.44 -20.91 -12.94
CA GLU A 57 -0.34 -21.76 -13.36
C GLU A 57 0.82 -20.87 -13.83
N TYR A 58 1.98 -21.07 -13.26
CA TYR A 58 3.22 -20.39 -13.66
C TYR A 58 4.11 -21.35 -14.42
N THR A 59 4.55 -20.94 -15.60
CA THR A 59 5.46 -21.74 -16.46
C THR A 59 6.77 -20.97 -16.62
N THR A 60 7.89 -21.65 -16.35
CA THR A 60 9.23 -21.14 -16.64
C THR A 60 9.89 -22.05 -17.64
N VAL A 61 10.40 -21.47 -18.74
CA VAL A 61 11.16 -22.18 -19.76
C VAL A 61 12.56 -21.61 -19.80
N ASP A 62 13.54 -22.47 -19.64
CA ASP A 62 14.96 -22.16 -19.81
C ASP A 62 15.45 -22.78 -21.14
N ALA A 63 15.99 -21.96 -22.01
CA ALA A 63 16.59 -22.38 -23.27
C ALA A 63 18.09 -22.03 -23.28
N VAL A 64 18.87 -22.84 -23.96
CA VAL A 64 20.31 -22.64 -24.15
C VAL A 64 20.60 -22.51 -25.64
N CYS A 65 21.25 -21.42 -26.02
CA CYS A 65 21.75 -21.24 -27.38
C CYS A 65 23.25 -20.90 -27.33
N ALA A 66 24.08 -21.76 -27.84
CA ALA A 66 25.55 -21.72 -27.69
C ALA A 66 25.94 -21.63 -26.20
N ALA A 67 26.60 -20.56 -25.77
CA ALA A 67 27.00 -20.33 -24.36
C ALA A 67 26.00 -19.47 -23.56
N HIS A 68 24.87 -19.08 -24.15
CA HIS A 68 23.93 -18.15 -23.56
C HIS A 68 22.66 -18.85 -23.06
N LYS A 69 22.21 -18.47 -21.88
CA LYS A 69 20.94 -18.94 -21.29
C LYS A 69 19.86 -17.89 -21.49
N PHE A 70 18.71 -18.34 -21.95
CA PHE A 70 17.51 -17.52 -22.11
C PHE A 70 16.44 -18.07 -21.20
N ARG A 71 15.69 -17.18 -20.56
CA ARG A 71 14.58 -17.56 -19.70
C ARG A 71 13.34 -16.78 -20.06
N THR A 72 12.24 -17.49 -20.25
CA THR A 72 10.91 -16.89 -20.29
C THR A 72 10.05 -17.39 -19.15
N ARG A 73 9.18 -16.51 -18.66
CA ARG A 73 8.23 -16.81 -17.59
C ARG A 73 6.85 -16.36 -18.01
N THR A 74 5.89 -17.25 -17.93
CA THR A 74 4.50 -16.95 -18.25
C THR A 74 3.58 -17.42 -17.15
N TYR A 75 2.39 -16.82 -17.09
CA TYR A 75 1.33 -17.29 -16.22
C TYR A 75 0.02 -17.43 -16.99
N ARG A 76 -0.82 -18.35 -16.52
CA ARG A 76 -2.16 -18.59 -17.02
C ARG A 76 -3.12 -18.71 -15.84
N ILE A 77 -4.21 -17.94 -15.87
CA ILE A 77 -5.28 -18.06 -14.87
C ILE A 77 -6.13 -19.27 -15.24
N LEU A 78 -6.14 -20.27 -14.37
CA LEU A 78 -6.96 -21.48 -14.52
C LEU A 78 -8.38 -21.24 -14.01
N GLU A 79 -8.50 -20.61 -12.84
CA GLU A 79 -9.77 -20.23 -12.24
C GLU A 79 -9.66 -18.81 -11.73
N LYS A 80 -10.55 -17.92 -12.18
CA LYS A 80 -10.50 -16.49 -11.81
C LYS A 80 -10.72 -16.27 -10.31
N GLY A 81 -11.58 -17.07 -9.68
CA GLY A 81 -11.90 -16.90 -8.27
C GLY A 81 -12.32 -15.46 -7.95
N TRP A 82 -11.81 -14.90 -6.84
CA TRP A 82 -12.10 -13.54 -6.40
C TRP A 82 -11.78 -12.45 -7.44
N THR A 83 -10.78 -12.67 -8.30
CA THR A 83 -10.36 -11.65 -9.29
C THR A 83 -11.42 -11.38 -10.34
N GLY A 84 -12.30 -12.36 -10.59
CA GLY A 84 -13.38 -12.23 -11.56
C GLY A 84 -14.54 -11.34 -11.10
N VAL A 85 -14.65 -11.03 -9.80
CA VAL A 85 -15.76 -10.23 -9.25
C VAL A 85 -15.70 -8.78 -9.75
N LEU A 86 -14.53 -8.15 -9.65
CA LEU A 86 -14.30 -6.76 -10.07
C LEU A 86 -13.37 -6.64 -11.29
N GLY A 87 -13.09 -7.74 -12.00
CA GLY A 87 -12.21 -7.74 -13.17
C GLY A 87 -10.76 -7.39 -12.81
N ARG A 88 -10.24 -7.96 -11.74
CA ARG A 88 -8.90 -7.64 -11.19
C ARG A 88 -7.83 -8.65 -11.54
N GLU A 89 -7.98 -9.39 -12.65
CA GLU A 89 -7.01 -10.39 -13.10
C GLU A 89 -5.61 -9.81 -13.30
N HIS A 90 -5.50 -8.53 -13.61
CA HIS A 90 -4.23 -7.82 -13.76
C HIS A 90 -3.40 -7.77 -12.45
N LEU A 91 -4.02 -7.94 -11.28
CA LEU A 91 -3.33 -7.97 -9.99
C LEU A 91 -2.57 -9.28 -9.75
N ILE A 92 -2.81 -10.31 -10.58
CA ILE A 92 -2.14 -11.62 -10.49
C ILE A 92 -0.78 -11.60 -11.18
N ALA A 93 -0.54 -10.63 -12.08
CA ALA A 93 0.71 -10.53 -12.80
C ALA A 93 1.89 -10.27 -11.83
N GLU A 94 2.75 -11.26 -11.67
CA GLU A 94 4.01 -11.12 -10.95
C GLU A 94 5.07 -10.46 -11.83
N GLU A 95 6.01 -9.72 -11.21
CA GLU A 95 7.10 -9.09 -11.92
C GLU A 95 7.96 -10.14 -12.67
N GLY A 96 8.21 -9.89 -13.92
CA GLY A 96 8.98 -10.78 -14.79
C GLY A 96 8.18 -11.93 -15.41
N PHE A 97 6.87 -12.02 -15.15
CA PHE A 97 5.96 -12.95 -15.83
C PHE A 97 5.11 -12.21 -16.87
N SER A 98 4.81 -12.90 -17.99
CA SER A 98 3.92 -12.40 -19.03
C SER A 98 2.68 -13.29 -19.16
N SER A 99 1.58 -12.73 -19.64
CA SER A 99 0.36 -13.48 -19.95
C SER A 99 0.39 -14.16 -21.33
N LEU A 100 1.56 -14.22 -21.95
CA LEU A 100 1.71 -14.86 -23.26
C LEU A 100 1.53 -16.37 -23.12
N SER A 101 0.76 -16.95 -24.04
CA SER A 101 0.66 -18.40 -24.13
C SER A 101 1.92 -18.97 -24.78
N LEU A 102 2.53 -19.93 -24.12
CA LEU A 102 3.60 -20.74 -24.70
C LEU A 102 3.01 -21.95 -25.42
N PRO A 103 3.63 -22.43 -26.50
CA PRO A 103 3.31 -23.74 -27.06
C PRO A 103 3.64 -24.83 -26.04
N GLU A 104 3.12 -26.03 -26.26
CA GLU A 104 3.56 -27.21 -25.51
C GLU A 104 5.01 -27.49 -25.87
N LEU A 105 5.87 -27.54 -24.88
CA LEU A 105 7.30 -27.78 -25.01
C LEU A 105 7.70 -29.00 -24.19
N SER A 106 8.52 -29.86 -24.79
CA SER A 106 9.11 -30.99 -24.10
C SER A 106 10.50 -30.65 -23.57
N ARG A 107 10.97 -31.42 -22.59
CA ARG A 107 12.31 -31.28 -22.08
C ARG A 107 13.33 -31.63 -23.16
N ASP A 108 14.38 -30.82 -23.27
CA ASP A 108 15.47 -30.99 -24.26
C ASP A 108 15.01 -30.90 -25.71
N GLU A 109 13.84 -30.31 -25.96
CA GLU A 109 13.34 -30.04 -27.30
C GLU A 109 14.19 -28.99 -28.00
N LEU A 110 14.52 -29.25 -29.28
CA LEU A 110 15.22 -28.30 -30.10
C LEU A 110 14.21 -27.33 -30.75
N VAL A 111 14.41 -26.04 -30.47
CA VAL A 111 13.58 -24.98 -31.05
C VAL A 111 14.43 -24.11 -31.96
N GLU A 112 13.86 -23.66 -33.09
CA GLU A 112 14.53 -22.77 -34.02
C GLU A 112 14.43 -21.31 -33.55
N VAL A 113 15.55 -20.57 -33.60
CA VAL A 113 15.57 -19.14 -33.28
C VAL A 113 15.15 -18.35 -34.51
N ALA A 114 13.90 -17.88 -34.52
CA ALA A 114 13.36 -17.07 -35.64
C ALA A 114 13.92 -15.65 -35.68
N GLY A 115 14.39 -15.13 -34.58
CA GLY A 115 14.96 -13.78 -34.48
C GLY A 115 15.45 -13.43 -33.10
N CYS A 116 16.31 -12.41 -33.00
CA CYS A 116 16.83 -11.92 -31.76
C CYS A 116 16.93 -10.38 -31.80
N SER A 117 16.65 -9.73 -30.66
CA SER A 117 16.80 -8.29 -30.52
C SER A 117 17.39 -7.94 -29.17
N ILE A 118 18.16 -6.86 -29.12
CA ILE A 118 18.73 -6.34 -27.90
C ILE A 118 17.91 -5.13 -27.46
N ILE A 119 17.24 -5.24 -26.30
CA ILE A 119 16.50 -4.14 -25.71
C ILE A 119 17.34 -3.53 -24.59
N ARG A 120 17.74 -2.28 -24.76
CA ARG A 120 18.42 -1.54 -23.69
C ARG A 120 17.37 -0.95 -22.76
N LYS A 121 17.39 -1.36 -21.50
CA LYS A 121 16.55 -0.79 -20.45
C LYS A 121 17.41 0.06 -19.53
N ARG A 122 16.83 1.16 -19.02
CA ARG A 122 17.42 1.95 -17.92
C ARG A 122 16.62 1.66 -16.67
N ASN A 123 17.30 1.51 -15.55
CA ASN A 123 16.63 1.51 -14.26
C ASN A 123 16.07 2.90 -14.04
N LEU A 124 14.77 2.98 -13.85
CA LEU A 124 14.09 4.21 -13.46
C LEU A 124 14.02 4.29 -11.94
N PRO A 125 14.10 5.49 -11.36
CA PRO A 125 13.82 5.66 -9.94
C PRO A 125 12.38 5.20 -9.65
N PRO A 126 12.07 4.81 -8.40
CA PRO A 126 10.70 4.51 -7.99
C PRO A 126 9.75 5.67 -8.37
N SER A 127 8.55 5.33 -8.82
CA SER A 127 7.51 6.34 -9.07
C SER A 127 7.13 7.04 -7.77
N PRO A 128 6.73 8.31 -7.83
CA PRO A 128 6.10 8.96 -6.69
C PRO A 128 4.85 8.18 -6.24
N TYR A 129 4.45 8.35 -5.00
CA TYR A 129 3.29 7.68 -4.45
C TYR A 129 1.98 8.18 -5.07
N THR A 130 1.06 7.26 -5.32
CA THR A 130 -0.38 7.56 -5.44
C THR A 130 -0.99 7.73 -4.05
N ASP A 131 -2.22 8.25 -3.94
CA ASP A 131 -2.92 8.35 -2.64
C ASP A 131 -3.04 6.99 -1.95
N ALA A 132 -3.39 5.95 -2.68
CA ALA A 132 -3.54 4.60 -2.14
C ALA A 132 -2.21 4.05 -1.61
N GLU A 133 -1.13 4.24 -2.37
CA GLU A 133 0.21 3.82 -1.95
C GLU A 133 0.72 4.62 -0.75
N LEU A 134 0.41 5.93 -0.69
CA LEU A 134 0.77 6.78 0.45
C LEU A 134 0.02 6.36 1.72
N VAL A 135 -1.30 6.12 1.63
CA VAL A 135 -2.07 5.57 2.75
C VAL A 135 -1.53 4.22 3.20
N GLY A 136 -1.22 3.33 2.25
CA GLY A 136 -0.61 2.04 2.56
C GLY A 136 0.80 2.15 3.19
N PHE A 137 1.59 3.14 2.78
CA PHE A 137 2.87 3.45 3.40
C PHE A 137 2.68 3.93 4.86
N MET A 138 1.75 4.86 5.09
CA MET A 138 1.42 5.34 6.43
C MET A 138 0.97 4.21 7.34
N ASP A 139 0.14 3.29 6.84
CA ASP A 139 -0.33 2.12 7.58
C ASP A 139 0.82 1.23 8.02
N ARG A 140 1.69 0.83 7.10
CA ARG A 140 2.84 -0.03 7.40
C ARG A 140 3.85 0.58 8.36
N ASN A 141 3.90 1.91 8.45
CA ASN A 141 4.82 2.64 9.33
C ASN A 141 4.15 3.19 10.59
N GLY A 142 2.91 2.79 10.90
CA GLY A 142 2.20 3.25 12.09
C GLY A 142 1.95 4.76 12.12
N LEU A 143 1.80 5.40 10.95
CA LEU A 143 1.54 6.83 10.84
C LEU A 143 0.04 7.10 10.78
N GLY A 144 -0.50 7.65 11.85
CA GLY A 144 -1.92 7.91 12.02
C GLY A 144 -2.76 6.64 12.09
N THR A 145 -4.03 6.81 12.39
CA THR A 145 -5.04 5.74 12.46
C THR A 145 -5.82 5.62 11.15
N VAL A 146 -6.63 4.60 11.00
CA VAL A 146 -7.54 4.44 9.85
C VAL A 146 -8.40 5.69 9.65
N ALA A 147 -8.87 6.32 10.73
CA ALA A 147 -9.72 7.51 10.68
C ALA A 147 -8.94 8.80 10.33
N THR A 148 -7.64 8.88 10.61
CA THR A 148 -6.90 10.14 10.52
C THR A 148 -6.02 10.26 9.28
N ARG A 149 -5.59 9.17 8.64
CA ARG A 149 -4.65 9.18 7.51
C ARG A 149 -5.11 10.05 6.33
N ALA A 150 -6.37 9.90 5.93
CA ALA A 150 -6.92 10.72 4.84
C ALA A 150 -6.92 12.21 5.19
N ASN A 151 -7.23 12.56 6.45
CA ASN A 151 -7.23 13.94 6.91
C ASN A 151 -5.81 14.53 6.98
N ILE A 152 -4.79 13.73 7.34
CA ILE A 152 -3.39 14.14 7.32
C ILE A 152 -2.97 14.51 5.89
N ILE A 153 -3.26 13.65 4.90
CA ILE A 153 -2.94 13.92 3.49
C ILE A 153 -3.66 15.19 3.02
N ARG A 154 -4.95 15.34 3.33
CA ARG A 154 -5.71 16.53 3.01
C ARG A 154 -5.09 17.80 3.60
N THR A 155 -4.68 17.77 4.86
CA THR A 155 -4.01 18.89 5.53
C THR A 155 -2.72 19.28 4.84
N LEU A 156 -1.92 18.30 4.39
CA LEU A 156 -0.68 18.56 3.64
C LEU A 156 -0.95 19.24 2.29
N LEU A 157 -2.03 18.82 1.60
CA LEU A 157 -2.49 19.46 0.35
C LEU A 157 -2.96 20.89 0.59
N GLU A 158 -3.84 21.12 1.58
CA GLU A 158 -4.38 22.45 1.94
C GLU A 158 -3.27 23.43 2.32
N ARG A 159 -2.28 22.97 3.07
CA ARG A 159 -1.09 23.75 3.45
C ARG A 159 -0.07 23.90 2.32
N LYS A 160 -0.33 23.28 1.16
CA LYS A 160 0.53 23.32 -0.02
C LYS A 160 1.96 22.78 0.24
N TYR A 161 2.09 21.78 1.09
CA TYR A 161 3.35 21.05 1.26
C TYR A 161 3.50 19.97 0.18
N ILE A 162 2.39 19.40 -0.26
CA ILE A 162 2.31 18.44 -1.37
C ILE A 162 1.28 18.92 -2.39
N ARG A 163 1.35 18.38 -3.60
CA ARG A 163 0.38 18.62 -4.68
C ARG A 163 0.22 17.39 -5.55
N TYR A 164 -0.84 17.33 -6.32
CA TYR A 164 -1.00 16.32 -7.35
C TYR A 164 -0.22 16.65 -8.63
N SER A 165 0.32 15.60 -9.25
CA SER A 165 0.87 15.59 -10.61
C SER A 165 0.31 14.35 -11.31
N GLY A 166 -0.78 14.54 -12.07
CA GLY A 166 -1.61 13.41 -12.53
C GLY A 166 -2.16 12.63 -11.34
N LYS A 167 -1.92 11.33 -11.30
CA LYS A 167 -2.32 10.45 -10.19
C LYS A 167 -1.34 10.41 -9.01
N TYR A 168 -0.21 11.08 -9.12
CA TYR A 168 0.85 11.02 -8.13
C TYR A 168 0.82 12.21 -7.18
N VAL A 169 1.19 11.96 -5.95
CA VAL A 169 1.42 12.97 -4.91
C VAL A 169 2.91 13.32 -4.91
N ILE A 170 3.23 14.59 -5.09
CA ILE A 170 4.61 15.08 -5.11
C ILE A 170 4.80 16.26 -4.16
N PRO A 171 6.00 16.41 -3.56
CA PRO A 171 6.29 17.57 -2.72
C PRO A 171 6.31 18.87 -3.53
N THR A 172 5.97 19.98 -2.88
CA THR A 172 6.17 21.32 -3.42
C THR A 172 7.50 21.90 -2.94
N PRO A 173 8.00 22.98 -3.53
CA PRO A 173 9.19 23.69 -3.00
C PRO A 173 9.02 24.08 -1.53
N LYS A 174 7.80 24.51 -1.13
CA LYS A 174 7.48 24.81 0.27
C LYS A 174 7.58 23.56 1.16
N GLY A 175 7.10 22.42 0.66
CA GLY A 175 7.17 21.15 1.38
C GLY A 175 8.60 20.66 1.55
N LEU A 176 9.43 20.80 0.52
CA LEU A 176 10.84 20.45 0.58
C LEU A 176 11.60 21.36 1.55
N PHE A 177 11.36 22.67 1.50
CA PHE A 177 11.95 23.60 2.45
C PHE A 177 11.57 23.26 3.90
N PHE A 178 10.29 22.98 4.15
CA PHE A 178 9.83 22.57 5.48
C PHE A 178 10.51 21.27 5.93
N TYR A 179 10.57 20.26 5.05
CA TYR A 179 11.26 18.99 5.34
C TYR A 179 12.74 19.22 5.70
N GLU A 180 13.48 20.01 4.92
CA GLU A 180 14.89 20.29 5.20
C GLU A 180 15.07 21.03 6.54
N THR A 181 14.10 21.85 6.94
CA THR A 181 14.13 22.58 8.22
C THR A 181 13.96 21.62 9.42
N VAL A 182 13.09 20.61 9.29
CA VAL A 182 12.79 19.69 10.41
C VAL A 182 13.55 18.36 10.33
N ARG A 183 14.22 18.10 9.23
CA ARG A 183 15.02 16.90 8.99
C ARG A 183 16.08 16.75 10.08
N GLY A 184 16.12 15.57 10.69
CA GLY A 184 17.01 15.27 11.82
C GLY A 184 16.46 15.64 13.20
N MET A 185 15.33 16.35 13.29
CA MET A 185 14.63 16.53 14.55
C MET A 185 13.79 15.29 14.88
N LYS A 186 13.66 14.94 16.16
CA LYS A 186 12.84 13.83 16.64
C LYS A 186 11.39 13.91 16.16
N ILE A 187 10.85 15.12 16.02
CA ILE A 187 9.46 15.33 15.57
C ILE A 187 9.22 14.89 14.12
N ALA A 188 10.27 14.83 13.30
CA ALA A 188 10.19 14.39 11.91
C ALA A 188 10.39 12.86 11.74
N ASP A 189 10.69 12.17 12.84
CA ASP A 189 10.90 10.73 12.81
C ASP A 189 9.54 10.00 12.88
N ALA A 190 9.27 9.15 11.88
CA ALA A 190 8.07 8.33 11.83
C ALA A 190 7.97 7.38 13.04
N SER A 191 9.11 6.93 13.59
CA SER A 191 9.16 6.05 14.75
C SER A 191 8.61 6.71 16.02
N LEU A 192 8.63 8.03 16.13
CA LEU A 192 8.05 8.75 17.26
C LEU A 192 6.54 8.53 17.33
N THR A 193 5.83 8.72 16.21
CA THR A 193 4.38 8.54 16.15
C THR A 193 3.99 7.09 16.40
N SER A 194 4.66 6.15 15.75
CA SER A 194 4.40 4.72 15.97
C SER A 194 4.74 4.27 17.40
N GLY A 195 5.75 4.86 18.01
CA GLY A 195 6.09 4.63 19.42
C GLY A 195 4.97 5.11 20.35
N TRP A 196 4.44 6.30 20.13
CA TRP A 196 3.32 6.83 20.90
C TRP A 196 2.04 6.00 20.77
N GLU A 197 1.70 5.54 19.56
CA GLU A 197 0.57 4.63 19.35
C GLU A 197 0.75 3.32 20.13
N ALA A 198 1.97 2.77 20.14
CA ALA A 198 2.27 1.58 20.94
C ALA A 198 2.15 1.83 22.44
N GLU A 199 2.60 2.99 22.95
CA GLU A 199 2.48 3.37 24.35
C GLU A 199 1.02 3.60 24.76
N LEU A 200 0.23 4.24 23.90
CA LEU A 200 -1.22 4.41 24.13
C LEU A 200 -1.95 3.07 24.19
N ALA A 201 -1.57 2.11 23.33
CA ALA A 201 -2.10 0.76 23.40
C ALA A 201 -1.71 0.02 24.70
N GLN A 202 -0.53 0.30 25.28
CA GLN A 202 -0.15 -0.21 26.60
C GLN A 202 -1.00 0.38 27.72
N ILE A 203 -1.33 1.68 27.64
CA ILE A 203 -2.23 2.33 28.60
C ILE A 203 -3.62 1.71 28.53
N GLU A 204 -4.15 1.46 27.34
CA GLU A 204 -5.44 0.79 27.13
C GLU A 204 -5.48 -0.59 27.79
N ARG A 205 -4.36 -1.34 27.75
CA ARG A 205 -4.24 -2.64 28.40
C ARG A 205 -3.90 -2.58 29.91
N GLY A 206 -3.71 -1.39 30.47
CA GLY A 206 -3.32 -1.21 31.86
C GLY A 206 -1.87 -1.58 32.17
N GLU A 207 -1.03 -1.68 31.16
CA GLU A 207 0.41 -2.02 31.27
C GLU A 207 1.28 -0.79 31.56
N ARG A 208 0.73 0.41 31.37
CA ARG A 208 1.38 1.71 31.59
C ARG A 208 0.38 2.73 32.10
N THR A 209 0.87 3.74 32.83
CA THR A 209 0.01 4.84 33.31
C THR A 209 -0.03 6.01 32.32
N PRO A 210 -1.15 6.77 32.25
CA PRO A 210 -1.22 7.99 31.45
C PRO A 210 -0.18 9.05 31.88
N GLU A 211 0.12 9.13 33.17
CA GLU A 211 1.07 10.09 33.74
C GLU A 211 2.48 9.85 33.19
N GLU A 212 2.95 8.60 33.19
CA GLU A 212 4.28 8.24 32.62
C GLU A 212 4.40 8.60 31.13
N PHE A 213 3.32 8.44 30.37
CA PHE A 213 3.26 8.83 28.97
C PHE A 213 3.35 10.36 28.82
N LEU A 214 2.55 11.10 29.58
CA LEU A 214 2.53 12.57 29.54
C LEU A 214 3.86 13.20 29.94
N ASP A 215 4.53 12.66 30.96
CA ASP A 215 5.86 13.11 31.35
C ASP A 215 6.89 12.95 30.22
N GLY A 216 6.86 11.80 29.53
CA GLY A 216 7.69 11.57 28.34
C GLY A 216 7.43 12.55 27.20
N VAL A 217 6.15 12.85 26.94
CA VAL A 217 5.75 13.85 25.94
C VAL A 217 6.23 15.26 26.33
N LEU A 218 6.08 15.65 27.62
CA LEU A 218 6.53 16.95 28.11
C LEU A 218 8.04 17.14 27.96
N GLU A 219 8.84 16.13 28.30
CA GLU A 219 10.30 16.17 28.11
C GLU A 219 10.68 16.30 26.63
N LEU A 220 10.01 15.56 25.75
CA LEU A 220 10.22 15.68 24.30
C LEU A 220 9.89 17.09 23.80
N VAL A 221 8.75 17.67 24.20
CA VAL A 221 8.35 19.03 23.80
C VAL A 221 9.35 20.06 24.26
N LYS A 222 9.88 19.96 25.48
CA LYS A 222 10.96 20.84 25.99
C LYS A 222 12.21 20.72 25.11
N GLY A 223 12.62 19.50 24.76
CA GLY A 223 13.77 19.24 23.90
C GLY A 223 13.62 19.89 22.51
N ILE A 224 12.49 19.58 21.83
CA ILE A 224 12.20 20.12 20.48
C ILE A 224 12.11 21.66 20.51
N THR A 225 11.46 22.23 21.53
CA THR A 225 11.36 23.68 21.65
C THR A 225 12.73 24.33 21.81
N GLY A 226 13.63 23.67 22.54
CA GLY A 226 15.03 24.10 22.67
C GLY A 226 15.79 24.06 21.34
N GLU A 227 15.62 23.00 20.54
CA GLU A 227 16.22 22.86 19.22
C GLU A 227 15.73 23.93 18.24
N ILE A 228 14.42 24.17 18.17
CA ILE A 228 13.84 25.21 17.28
C ILE A 228 14.33 26.60 17.65
N ARG A 229 14.44 26.92 18.95
CA ARG A 229 14.96 28.23 19.39
C ARG A 229 16.43 28.45 18.99
N ARG A 230 17.24 27.39 18.94
CA ARG A 230 18.66 27.50 18.48
C ARG A 230 18.74 27.76 16.98
N ILE A 231 17.86 27.15 16.17
CA ILE A 231 17.80 27.39 14.73
C ILE A 231 17.37 28.81 14.41
N GLN A 232 16.48 29.41 15.21
CA GLN A 232 16.01 30.80 15.03
C GLN A 232 16.98 31.86 15.51
N ARG A 233 18.00 31.49 16.27
CA ARG A 233 19.10 32.36 16.67
C ARG A 233 20.40 31.74 16.15
N PRO A 234 20.83 32.04 14.90
CA PRO A 234 22.20 31.78 14.51
C PRO A 234 23.08 32.57 15.47
N GLU A 235 24.11 31.89 15.97
CA GLU A 235 25.08 32.51 16.88
C GLU A 235 25.62 33.79 16.25
N GLU A 236 25.55 34.93 16.99
CA GLU A 236 26.21 36.19 16.69
C GLU A 236 27.73 36.05 16.75
#